data_fa85666f746e117cfd7291ac9659aeb1
#
_entry.id   fa85666f746e117cfd7291ac9659aeb1
#
_cell.length_a   1.000
_cell.length_b   1.000
_cell.length_c   1.000
_cell.angle_alpha   90.00
_cell.angle_beta   90.00
_cell.angle_gamma   90.00
#
_symmetry.space_group_name_H-M   'P 1'
#
loop_
_entity.id
_entity.type
_entity.pdbx_description
1 polymer ?
#
loop_
_entity_poly.entity_id
_entity_poly.type
_entity_poly.pdbx_seq_one_letter_code
_entity_poly.pdbx_strand_id
1 'polypeptide(L)'
;MDFLPTLCEIAGVKVSHEIDGQSLAPVWLKGAQGDPERTMIWVRREGNNRYQGRAYYAIRKGPWKLLQNTPFEPMVLVNIEHDPHELSPKPAQGKVAQQLTNALMRHIQKSGHIPWQKAEEKKPTP
;
A
#
# COMPACT_ATOMS: atom_id res chain seq x y z
N MET A 1 3.45 9.01 0.68
CA MET A 1 2.62 9.38 1.87
C MET A 1 3.44 9.99 3.01
N ASP A 2 4.68 9.58 3.24
CA ASP A 2 5.50 10.01 4.39
C ASP A 2 6.14 11.40 4.26
N PHE A 3 6.23 11.94 3.05
CA PHE A 3 6.80 13.28 2.83
C PHE A 3 6.03 14.36 3.57
N LEU A 4 4.70 14.35 3.50
CA LEU A 4 3.89 15.37 4.16
C LEU A 4 4.16 15.45 5.67
N PRO A 5 3.98 14.38 6.47
CA PRO A 5 4.25 14.46 7.91
C PRO A 5 5.72 14.75 8.22
N THR A 6 6.66 14.26 7.41
CA THR A 6 8.09 14.52 7.59
C THR A 6 8.43 16.00 7.42
N LEU A 7 7.97 16.61 6.32
CA LEU A 7 8.22 18.02 6.05
C LEU A 7 7.49 18.93 7.05
N CYS A 8 6.27 18.56 7.45
CA CYS A 8 5.54 19.28 8.49
C CYS A 8 6.28 19.26 9.82
N GLU A 9 6.81 18.09 10.24
CA GLU A 9 7.60 17.99 11.48
C GLU A 9 8.88 18.82 11.41
N ILE A 10 9.61 18.77 10.29
CA ILE A 10 10.82 19.57 10.08
C ILE A 10 10.51 21.07 10.13
N ALA A 11 9.37 21.49 9.56
CA ALA A 11 8.93 22.88 9.56
C ALA A 11 8.24 23.33 10.86
N GLY A 12 8.09 22.45 11.86
CA GLY A 12 7.39 22.76 13.11
C GLY A 12 5.88 22.92 12.94
N VAL A 13 5.31 22.39 11.85
CA VAL A 13 3.87 22.48 11.52
C VAL A 13 3.18 21.20 11.95
N LYS A 14 2.06 21.32 12.67
CA LYS A 14 1.27 20.18 13.10
C LYS A 14 0.27 19.78 12.01
N VAL A 15 0.25 18.50 11.62
CA VAL A 15 -0.82 17.93 10.78
C VAL A 15 -2.07 17.78 11.64
N SER A 16 -3.18 18.38 11.23
CA SER A 16 -4.43 18.48 12.01
C SER A 16 -5.47 17.42 11.68
N HIS A 17 -5.20 16.55 10.73
CA HIS A 17 -6.12 15.48 10.30
C HIS A 17 -5.41 14.12 10.25
N GLU A 18 -6.20 13.04 10.24
CA GLU A 18 -5.67 11.68 10.12
C GLU A 18 -5.04 11.47 8.75
N ILE A 19 -3.85 10.89 8.73
CA ILE A 19 -3.09 10.55 7.51
C ILE A 19 -2.48 9.15 7.67
N ASP A 20 -2.27 8.46 6.55
CA ASP A 20 -1.62 7.14 6.54
C ASP A 20 -0.09 7.24 6.63
N GLY A 21 0.47 8.42 6.38
CA GLY A 21 1.91 8.66 6.41
C GLY A 21 2.48 8.76 7.82
N GLN A 22 3.75 8.42 7.97
CA GLN A 22 4.53 8.59 9.19
C GLN A 22 5.70 9.53 8.93
N SER A 23 6.05 10.34 9.93
CA SER A 23 7.23 11.19 9.82
C SER A 23 8.51 10.37 9.87
N LEU A 24 9.39 10.64 8.93
CA LEU A 24 10.76 10.11 8.86
C LEU A 24 11.79 11.16 9.30
N ALA A 25 11.38 12.28 9.89
CA ALA A 25 12.28 13.33 10.32
C ALA A 25 13.35 12.82 11.30
N PRO A 26 13.06 11.96 12.30
CA PRO A 26 14.10 11.38 13.15
C PRO A 26 15.12 10.55 12.39
N VAL A 27 14.69 9.82 11.36
CA VAL A 27 15.57 9.02 10.51
C VAL A 27 16.49 9.93 9.69
N TRP A 28 15.93 10.96 9.06
CA TRP A 28 16.67 11.85 8.16
C TRP A 28 17.62 12.80 8.90
N LEU A 29 17.18 13.36 10.03
CA LEU A 29 17.93 14.38 10.74
C LEU A 29 18.85 13.83 11.81
N LYS A 30 18.52 12.68 12.41
CA LYS A 30 19.23 12.12 13.56
C LYS A 30 19.82 10.74 13.30
N GLY A 31 19.63 10.17 12.09
CA GLY A 31 20.06 8.81 11.78
C GLY A 31 19.36 7.74 12.62
N ALA A 32 18.15 8.03 13.14
CA ALA A 32 17.38 7.07 13.91
C ALA A 32 17.03 5.86 13.03
N GLN A 33 16.91 4.69 13.64
CA GLN A 33 16.46 3.51 12.94
C GLN A 33 14.96 3.65 12.61
N GLY A 34 14.59 3.37 11.35
CA GLY A 34 13.19 3.27 10.94
C GLY A 34 12.50 2.06 11.56
N ASP A 35 11.17 2.02 11.48
CA ASP A 35 10.38 0.86 11.94
C ASP A 35 10.47 -0.29 10.93
N PRO A 36 11.23 -1.37 11.24
CA PRO A 36 11.37 -2.51 10.34
C PRO A 36 10.07 -3.34 10.21
N GLU A 37 9.17 -3.23 11.20
CA GLU A 37 7.89 -3.93 11.23
C GLU A 37 6.73 -3.12 10.62
N ARG A 38 7.03 -1.94 10.10
CA ARG A 38 6.03 -1.11 9.44
C ARG A 38 5.33 -1.84 8.32
N THR A 39 4.00 -1.81 8.35
CA THR A 39 3.19 -2.34 7.26
C THR A 39 3.01 -1.28 6.17
N MET A 40 3.39 -1.61 4.95
CA MET A 40 3.19 -0.76 3.77
C MET A 40 2.27 -1.47 2.80
N ILE A 41 1.26 -0.74 2.28
CA ILE A 41 0.25 -1.29 1.38
C ILE A 41 0.18 -0.43 0.12
N TRP A 42 0.10 -1.10 -1.01
CA TRP A 42 -0.10 -0.50 -2.32
C TRP A 42 -1.34 -1.10 -2.95
N VAL A 43 -2.23 -0.24 -3.39
CA VAL A 43 -3.44 -0.61 -4.12
C VAL A 43 -3.52 0.26 -5.36
N ARG A 44 -3.42 -0.36 -6.51
CA ARG A 44 -3.60 0.30 -7.80
C ARG A 44 -4.76 -0.36 -8.52
N ARG A 45 -5.82 0.40 -8.75
CA ARG A 45 -6.96 -0.03 -9.54
C ARG A 45 -7.13 0.93 -10.70
N GLU A 46 -7.08 0.39 -11.90
CA GLU A 46 -7.24 1.17 -13.10
C GLU A 46 -8.50 0.74 -13.82
N GLY A 47 -9.54 1.58 -13.74
CA GLY A 47 -10.87 1.30 -14.30
C GLY A 47 -11.00 1.57 -15.81
N ASN A 48 -9.91 1.88 -16.51
CA ASN A 48 -9.94 2.22 -17.91
C ASN A 48 -9.63 0.99 -18.78
N ASN A 49 -10.29 0.87 -19.95
CA ASN A 49 -10.04 -0.16 -20.96
C ASN A 49 -8.57 -0.28 -21.36
N ARG A 50 -7.81 0.84 -21.34
CA ARG A 50 -6.37 0.87 -21.59
C ARG A 50 -5.59 -0.05 -20.66
N TYR A 51 -6.04 -0.23 -19.43
CA TYR A 51 -5.38 -1.05 -18.41
C TYR A 51 -6.07 -2.41 -18.21
N GLN A 52 -7.04 -2.74 -19.03
CA GLN A 52 -7.75 -4.03 -19.03
C GLN A 52 -8.38 -4.37 -17.66
N GLY A 53 -8.78 -3.37 -16.88
CA GLY A 53 -9.35 -3.56 -15.54
C GLY A 53 -8.38 -4.18 -14.52
N ARG A 54 -7.08 -4.15 -14.78
CA ARG A 54 -6.08 -4.74 -13.88
C ARG A 54 -6.06 -4.03 -12.54
N ALA A 55 -6.01 -4.82 -11.48
CA ALA A 55 -5.82 -4.35 -10.13
C ALA A 55 -4.55 -4.98 -9.57
N TYR A 56 -3.65 -4.12 -9.07
CA TYR A 56 -2.41 -4.53 -8.47
C TYR A 56 -2.49 -4.30 -6.97
N TYR A 57 -2.20 -5.32 -6.22
CA TYR A 57 -2.18 -5.27 -4.76
C TYR A 57 -0.82 -5.69 -4.26
N ALA A 58 -0.28 -4.97 -3.29
CA ALA A 58 0.90 -5.41 -2.57
C ALA A 58 0.81 -4.98 -1.11
N ILE A 59 1.36 -5.80 -0.24
CA ILE A 59 1.58 -5.50 1.17
C ILE A 59 2.95 -6.01 1.58
N ARG A 60 3.69 -5.17 2.31
CA ARG A 60 4.98 -5.53 2.90
C ARG A 60 4.93 -5.34 4.41
N LYS A 61 5.49 -6.29 5.13
CA LYS A 61 5.80 -6.18 6.55
C LYS A 61 7.09 -6.92 6.84
N GLY A 62 8.05 -6.25 7.46
CA GLY A 62 9.39 -6.78 7.65
C GLY A 62 10.02 -7.21 6.31
N PRO A 63 10.63 -8.41 6.25
CA PRO A 63 11.24 -8.92 5.03
C PRO A 63 10.23 -9.48 4.02
N TRP A 64 8.96 -9.61 4.40
CA TRP A 64 7.98 -10.29 3.58
C TRP A 64 7.12 -9.32 2.78
N LYS A 65 7.01 -9.58 1.48
CA LYS A 65 6.12 -8.87 0.56
C LYS A 65 5.18 -9.87 -0.11
N LEU A 66 3.88 -9.61 0.04
CA LEU A 66 2.82 -10.31 -0.68
C LEU A 66 2.36 -9.44 -1.83
N LEU A 67 2.16 -10.01 -3.01
CA LEU A 67 1.72 -9.27 -4.19
C LEU A 67 0.75 -10.07 -5.05
N GLN A 68 -0.10 -9.35 -5.76
CA GLN A 68 -1.01 -9.87 -6.77
C GLN A 68 -1.06 -8.89 -7.94
N ASN A 69 -0.68 -9.34 -9.13
CA ASN A 69 -0.61 -8.48 -10.31
C ASN A 69 -1.93 -8.35 -11.04
N THR A 70 -2.80 -9.33 -10.91
CA THR A 70 -4.17 -9.27 -11.44
C THR A 70 -5.12 -9.99 -10.49
N PRO A 71 -6.43 -9.64 -10.47
CA PRO A 71 -7.42 -10.34 -9.66
C PRO A 71 -7.62 -11.82 -10.05
N PHE A 72 -7.14 -12.20 -11.22
CA PHE A 72 -7.28 -13.55 -11.78
C PHE A 72 -6.08 -14.45 -11.50
N GLU A 73 -5.01 -13.90 -10.94
CA GLU A 73 -3.82 -14.64 -10.56
C GLU A 73 -3.79 -14.89 -9.05
N PRO A 74 -3.21 -16.01 -8.59
CA PRO A 74 -2.99 -16.24 -7.18
C PRO A 74 -1.99 -15.22 -6.63
N MET A 75 -2.11 -14.93 -5.34
CA MET A 75 -1.11 -14.12 -4.65
C MET A 75 0.21 -14.88 -4.56
N VAL A 76 1.31 -14.13 -4.63
CA VAL A 76 2.65 -14.64 -4.45
C VAL A 76 3.35 -13.93 -3.29
N LEU A 77 4.28 -14.63 -2.65
CA LEU A 77 5.05 -14.17 -1.50
C LEU A 77 6.54 -14.12 -1.86
N VAL A 78 7.17 -13.02 -1.49
CA VAL A 78 8.62 -12.82 -1.69
C VAL A 78 9.25 -12.44 -0.36
N ASN A 79 10.44 -12.98 -0.09
CA ASN A 79 11.31 -12.47 0.98
C ASN A 79 12.32 -11.50 0.34
N ILE A 80 12.10 -10.20 0.53
CA ILE A 80 12.90 -9.16 -0.12
C ILE A 80 14.33 -8.98 0.44
N GLU A 81 14.64 -9.58 1.59
CA GLU A 81 16.03 -9.63 2.07
C GLU A 81 16.85 -10.66 1.31
N HIS A 82 16.23 -11.77 0.88
CA HIS A 82 16.89 -12.83 0.10
C HIS A 82 16.74 -12.60 -1.41
N ASP A 83 15.67 -11.95 -1.82
CA ASP A 83 15.35 -11.67 -3.22
C ASP A 83 14.89 -10.19 -3.39
N PRO A 84 15.83 -9.24 -3.31
CA PRO A 84 15.53 -7.80 -3.39
C PRO A 84 15.00 -7.37 -4.77
N HIS A 85 15.23 -8.17 -5.80
CA HIS A 85 14.76 -7.90 -7.15
C HIS A 85 13.44 -8.62 -7.49
N GLU A 86 12.88 -9.38 -6.54
CA GLU A 86 11.60 -10.09 -6.69
C GLU A 86 11.57 -11.05 -7.91
N LEU A 87 12.71 -11.70 -8.20
CA LEU A 87 12.87 -12.57 -9.37
C LEU A 87 12.34 -13.99 -9.15
N SER A 88 12.15 -14.40 -7.90
CA SER A 88 11.78 -15.76 -7.52
C SER A 88 10.58 -15.80 -6.57
N PRO A 89 9.43 -15.18 -6.95
CA PRO A 89 8.24 -15.20 -6.11
C PRO A 89 7.72 -16.63 -5.95
N LYS A 90 7.24 -16.95 -4.76
CA LYS A 90 6.65 -18.27 -4.44
C LYS A 90 5.14 -18.14 -4.24
N PRO A 91 4.36 -19.20 -4.48
CA PRO A 91 2.94 -19.20 -4.12
C PRO A 91 2.74 -18.77 -2.67
N ALA A 92 1.75 -17.91 -2.41
CA ALA A 92 1.46 -17.39 -1.08
C ALA A 92 0.87 -18.48 -0.19
N GLN A 93 1.69 -19.12 0.64
CA GLN A 93 1.31 -20.20 1.53
C GLN A 93 1.84 -19.99 2.95
N GLY A 94 1.19 -20.62 3.91
CA GLY A 94 1.61 -20.60 5.32
C GLY A 94 1.12 -19.37 6.10
N LYS A 95 1.52 -19.31 7.37
CA LYS A 95 1.02 -18.34 8.34
C LYS A 95 1.31 -16.88 7.96
N VAL A 96 2.51 -16.61 7.45
CA VAL A 96 2.92 -15.25 7.04
C VAL A 96 2.04 -14.76 5.89
N ALA A 97 1.88 -15.57 4.84
CA ALA A 97 1.03 -15.22 3.71
C ALA A 97 -0.42 -14.95 4.15
N GLN A 98 -0.97 -15.78 5.03
CA GLN A 98 -2.32 -15.60 5.56
C GLN A 98 -2.45 -14.29 6.36
N GLN A 99 -1.48 -13.95 7.21
CA GLN A 99 -1.48 -12.72 7.98
C GLN A 99 -1.44 -11.48 7.06
N LEU A 100 -0.58 -11.49 6.06
CA LEU A 100 -0.47 -10.40 5.09
C LEU A 100 -1.73 -10.28 4.23
N THR A 101 -2.29 -11.40 3.77
CA THR A 101 -3.57 -11.41 3.04
C THR A 101 -4.68 -10.79 3.86
N ASN A 102 -4.84 -11.20 5.13
CA ASN A 102 -5.86 -10.67 6.01
C ASN A 102 -5.68 -9.16 6.27
N ALA A 103 -4.45 -8.70 6.42
CA ALA A 103 -4.15 -7.29 6.61
C ALA A 103 -4.47 -6.47 5.35
N LEU A 104 -4.09 -6.96 4.16
CA LEU A 104 -4.40 -6.34 2.88
C LEU A 104 -5.91 -6.25 2.65
N MET A 105 -6.65 -7.34 2.87
CA MET A 105 -8.10 -7.37 2.68
C MET A 105 -8.82 -6.42 3.63
N ARG A 106 -8.42 -6.33 4.89
CA ARG A 106 -8.97 -5.34 5.83
C ARG A 106 -8.73 -3.91 5.37
N HIS A 107 -7.55 -3.61 4.85
CA HIS A 107 -7.24 -2.28 4.31
C HIS A 107 -8.14 -1.97 3.10
N ILE A 108 -8.28 -2.90 2.16
CA ILE A 108 -9.14 -2.74 0.98
C ILE A 108 -10.60 -2.52 1.39
N GLN A 109 -11.10 -3.28 2.37
CA GLN A 109 -12.47 -3.14 2.88
C GLN A 109 -12.68 -1.79 3.57
N LYS A 110 -11.74 -1.37 4.43
CA LYS A 110 -11.79 -0.05 5.09
C LYS A 110 -11.80 1.10 4.08
N SER A 111 -11.05 0.98 3.01
CA SER A 111 -10.94 1.99 1.95
C SER A 111 -12.05 1.91 0.90
N GLY A 112 -12.88 0.87 0.92
CA GLY A 112 -13.87 0.59 -0.11
C GLY A 112 -15.05 1.57 -0.15
N HIS A 113 -15.30 2.33 0.92
CA HIS A 113 -16.32 3.37 0.98
C HIS A 113 -15.87 4.70 0.35
N ILE A 114 -14.57 4.85 0.06
CA ILE A 114 -14.05 6.02 -0.65
C ILE A 114 -14.24 5.78 -2.15
N PRO A 115 -14.98 6.63 -2.86
CA PRO A 115 -15.16 6.47 -4.30
C PRO A 115 -13.82 6.50 -5.04
N TRP A 116 -13.50 5.44 -5.75
CA TRP A 116 -12.30 5.37 -6.59
C TRP A 116 -12.42 6.19 -7.88
N GLN A 117 -13.66 6.49 -8.27
CA GLN A 117 -13.98 7.31 -9.41
C GLN A 117 -14.93 8.42 -8.96
N LYS A 118 -14.77 9.63 -9.51
CA LYS A 118 -15.78 10.67 -9.37
C LYS A 118 -17.11 10.10 -9.84
N ALA A 119 -18.15 10.21 -9.00
CA ALA A 119 -19.49 9.94 -9.46
C ALA A 119 -19.75 10.81 -10.70
N GLU A 120 -20.20 10.20 -11.79
CA GLU A 120 -20.62 10.97 -12.97
C GLU A 120 -21.69 11.97 -12.52
N GLU A 121 -21.41 13.25 -12.66
CA GLU A 121 -22.42 14.29 -12.48
C GLU A 121 -23.52 13.99 -13.50
N LYS A 122 -24.68 13.52 -13.01
CA LYS A 122 -25.85 13.40 -13.86
C LYS A 122 -26.11 14.78 -14.47
N LYS A 123 -25.80 14.93 -15.76
CA LYS A 123 -26.22 16.12 -16.49
C LYS A 123 -27.73 16.25 -16.33
N PRO A 124 -28.25 17.43 -15.92
CA PRO A 124 -29.69 17.62 -15.90
C PRO A 124 -30.23 17.35 -17.30
N THR A 125 -31.17 16.45 -17.38
CA THR A 125 -31.90 16.16 -18.62
C THR A 125 -32.65 17.45 -19.01
N PRO A 126 -32.58 17.89 -20.28
CA PRO A 126 -33.21 19.12 -20.75
C PRO A 126 -34.72 19.09 -20.60
#